data_9a4f06dcf7174715afd3b29d4a930471
#
_entry.id   9a4f06dcf7174715afd3b29d4a930471
#
_cell.length_a   1.000
_cell.length_b   1.000
_cell.length_c   1.000
_cell.angle_alpha   90.00
_cell.angle_beta   90.00
_cell.angle_gamma   90.00
#
_symmetry.space_group_name_H-M   'P 1'
#
loop_
_entity.id
_entity.type
_entity.pdbx_description
1 polymer ?
#
loop_
_entity_poly.entity_id
_entity_poly.type
_entity_poly.pdbx_seq_one_letter_code
_entity_poly.pdbx_strand_id
1 'polypeptide(L)'
;TKNDIDLWAEVMARTLTCGDVTRRDVVHNGYGYGLFTGGLGVHYGAERIGAAVIPMSSGNTARQVMLIQDFGATALCCTPSYALYLAEAAEDEGIDLRQTKLRVGFFGAEPWTDAMRREIEERLGIIALDIYGLSEIIGPGVSAECTAKCGMHIFEDHFLPEIIDPATGEPLPFGK
;
A
#
# COMPACT_ATOMS: atom_id res chain seq x y z
N THR A 1 7.70 -7.87 -20.00
CA THR A 1 7.29 -7.24 -21.28
C THR A 1 6.48 -5.98 -21.00
N LYS A 2 6.15 -5.21 -22.05
CA LYS A 2 5.26 -4.05 -21.91
C LYS A 2 3.87 -4.47 -21.41
N ASN A 3 3.35 -5.58 -21.92
CA ASN A 3 2.04 -6.10 -21.50
C ASN A 3 2.02 -6.46 -20.00
N ASP A 4 3.11 -7.03 -19.48
CA ASP A 4 3.19 -7.37 -18.05
C ASP A 4 3.18 -6.10 -17.19
N ILE A 5 3.87 -5.05 -17.61
CA ILE A 5 3.85 -3.75 -16.92
C ILE A 5 2.47 -3.10 -17.00
N ASP A 6 1.81 -3.15 -18.15
CA ASP A 6 0.47 -2.60 -18.33
C ASP A 6 -0.56 -3.33 -17.44
N LEU A 7 -0.45 -4.66 -17.33
CA LEU A 7 -1.27 -5.48 -16.45
C LEU A 7 -1.00 -5.14 -14.98
N TRP A 8 0.28 -5.07 -14.60
CA TRP A 8 0.67 -4.73 -13.23
C TRP A 8 0.20 -3.33 -12.84
N ALA A 9 0.34 -2.36 -13.72
CA ALA A 9 -0.21 -1.01 -13.51
C ALA A 9 -1.73 -1.02 -13.28
N GLU A 10 -2.46 -1.90 -13.99
CA GLU A 10 -3.91 -2.05 -13.83
C GLU A 10 -4.28 -2.58 -12.45
N VAL A 11 -3.71 -3.70 -12.00
CA VAL A 11 -4.05 -4.28 -10.69
C VAL A 11 -3.60 -3.39 -9.54
N MET A 12 -2.49 -2.67 -9.70
CA MET A 12 -2.05 -1.68 -8.72
C MET A 12 -2.93 -0.42 -8.70
N ALA A 13 -3.45 0.01 -9.83
CA ALA A 13 -4.43 1.09 -9.87
C ALA A 13 -5.71 0.69 -9.12
N ARG A 14 -6.20 -0.53 -9.30
CA ARG A 14 -7.32 -1.09 -8.53
C ARG A 14 -7.02 -1.12 -7.03
N THR A 15 -5.83 -1.60 -6.65
CA THR A 15 -5.37 -1.59 -5.26
C THR A 15 -5.47 -0.21 -4.63
N LEU A 16 -4.93 0.81 -5.30
CA LEU A 16 -4.97 2.18 -4.79
C LEU A 16 -6.39 2.76 -4.78
N THR A 17 -7.24 2.41 -5.74
CA THR A 17 -8.63 2.86 -5.76
C THR A 17 -9.49 2.19 -4.69
N CYS A 18 -9.10 1.05 -4.12
CA CYS A 18 -9.74 0.49 -2.92
C CYS A 18 -9.68 1.45 -1.71
N GLY A 19 -8.69 2.33 -1.65
CA GLY A 19 -8.56 3.42 -0.66
C GLY A 19 -8.97 4.78 -1.20
N ASP A 20 -9.83 4.82 -2.21
CA ASP A 20 -10.37 6.04 -2.82
C ASP A 20 -9.30 6.96 -3.42
N VAL A 21 -8.15 6.44 -3.86
CA VAL A 21 -7.14 7.22 -4.56
C VAL A 21 -7.64 7.58 -5.96
N THR A 22 -7.50 8.83 -6.32
CA THR A 22 -7.96 9.42 -7.57
C THR A 22 -6.84 10.25 -8.23
N ARG A 23 -7.09 10.78 -9.42
CA ARG A 23 -6.16 11.70 -10.11
C ARG A 23 -5.85 13.01 -9.35
N ARG A 24 -6.54 13.29 -8.25
CA ARG A 24 -6.33 14.49 -7.43
C ARG A 24 -5.37 14.25 -6.27
N ASP A 25 -4.98 12.98 -6.08
CA ASP A 25 -4.14 12.57 -4.97
C ASP A 25 -2.66 12.69 -5.28
N VAL A 26 -1.88 12.79 -4.22
CA VAL A 26 -0.42 12.73 -4.23
C VAL A 26 0.01 11.52 -3.43
N VAL A 27 0.58 10.53 -4.09
CA VAL A 27 1.01 9.26 -3.50
C VAL A 27 2.47 9.35 -3.08
N HIS A 28 2.73 9.33 -1.78
CA HIS A 28 4.08 9.20 -1.25
C HIS A 28 4.48 7.74 -1.23
N ASN A 29 5.47 7.38 -2.04
CA ASN A 29 5.91 6.01 -2.20
C ASN A 29 7.24 5.75 -1.50
N GLY A 30 7.16 5.18 -0.29
CA GLY A 30 8.27 4.77 0.55
C GLY A 30 8.76 3.33 0.30
N TYR A 31 8.14 2.58 -0.62
CA TYR A 31 8.68 1.29 -1.04
C TYR A 31 9.93 1.46 -1.91
N GLY A 32 10.87 0.50 -1.79
CA GLY A 32 12.11 0.53 -2.57
C GLY A 32 11.89 0.41 -4.09
N TYR A 33 12.70 1.14 -4.86
CA TYR A 33 12.70 1.12 -6.33
C TYR A 33 13.82 0.27 -6.95
N GLY A 34 14.64 -0.38 -6.13
CA GLY A 34 15.76 -1.18 -6.60
C GLY A 34 15.37 -2.60 -7.03
N LEU A 35 16.00 -3.60 -6.43
CA LEU A 35 15.70 -5.03 -6.66
C LEU A 35 14.45 -5.52 -5.90
N PHE A 36 13.55 -4.63 -5.60
CA PHE A 36 12.29 -4.87 -4.91
C PHE A 36 11.14 -4.34 -5.76
N THR A 37 10.11 -5.15 -5.96
CA THR A 37 9.02 -4.84 -6.90
C THR A 37 8.03 -3.79 -6.38
N GLY A 38 7.92 -3.61 -5.06
CA GLY A 38 6.88 -2.78 -4.45
C GLY A 38 6.83 -1.34 -4.95
N GLY A 39 8.00 -0.67 -5.03
CA GLY A 39 8.08 0.73 -5.46
C GLY A 39 7.56 0.95 -6.88
N LEU A 40 7.99 0.13 -7.84
CA LEU A 40 7.57 0.27 -9.23
C LEU A 40 6.08 -0.04 -9.42
N GLY A 41 5.54 -1.04 -8.73
CA GLY A 41 4.13 -1.38 -8.82
C GLY A 41 3.23 -0.24 -8.37
N VAL A 42 3.50 0.33 -7.19
CA VAL A 42 2.78 1.51 -6.69
C VAL A 42 2.90 2.69 -7.66
N HIS A 43 4.11 2.92 -8.18
CA HIS A 43 4.38 4.02 -9.10
C HIS A 43 3.50 3.94 -10.36
N TYR A 44 3.58 2.82 -11.07
CA TYR A 44 2.80 2.62 -12.29
C TYR A 44 1.29 2.59 -12.04
N GLY A 45 0.85 2.04 -10.91
CA GLY A 45 -0.56 2.09 -10.51
C GLY A 45 -1.07 3.51 -10.30
N ALA A 46 -0.30 4.33 -9.59
CA ALA A 46 -0.65 5.72 -9.36
C ALA A 46 -0.62 6.57 -10.65
N GLU A 47 0.39 6.38 -11.52
CA GLU A 47 0.44 7.02 -12.84
C GLU A 47 -0.77 6.64 -13.70
N ARG A 48 -1.19 5.37 -13.68
CA ARG A 48 -2.37 4.90 -14.43
C ARG A 48 -3.68 5.54 -13.95
N ILE A 49 -3.80 5.84 -12.67
CA ILE A 49 -4.93 6.63 -12.12
C ILE A 49 -4.83 8.09 -12.55
N GLY A 50 -3.64 8.57 -12.86
CA GLY A 50 -3.33 9.99 -13.11
C GLY A 50 -3.01 10.75 -11.82
N ALA A 51 -2.71 10.07 -10.73
CA ALA A 51 -2.23 10.67 -9.48
C ALA A 51 -0.77 11.10 -9.59
N ALA A 52 -0.37 12.10 -8.81
CA ALA A 52 1.04 12.46 -8.68
C ALA A 52 1.75 11.44 -7.78
N VAL A 53 3.01 11.14 -8.08
CA VAL A 53 3.84 10.22 -7.27
C VAL A 53 5.07 10.94 -6.75
N ILE A 54 5.34 10.80 -5.46
CA ILE A 54 6.62 11.17 -4.85
C ILE A 54 7.45 9.87 -4.74
N PRO A 55 8.40 9.62 -5.66
CA PRO A 55 9.14 8.38 -5.74
C PRO A 55 10.35 8.39 -4.78
N MET A 56 10.08 8.53 -3.48
CA MET A 56 11.14 8.72 -2.49
C MET A 56 11.99 7.46 -2.28
N SER A 57 11.43 6.26 -2.46
CA SER A 57 12.06 5.00 -2.08
C SER A 57 12.21 4.86 -0.55
N SER A 58 12.89 3.83 -0.08
CA SER A 58 13.14 3.61 1.34
C SER A 58 14.31 4.45 1.87
N GLY A 59 14.34 4.67 3.18
CA GLY A 59 15.42 5.38 3.89
C GLY A 59 15.25 6.91 3.91
N ASN A 60 16.20 7.60 4.52
CA ASN A 60 16.23 9.05 4.71
C ASN A 60 14.89 9.60 5.27
N THR A 61 14.51 9.15 6.46
CA THR A 61 13.19 9.34 7.06
C THR A 61 12.84 10.81 7.27
N ALA A 62 13.78 11.65 7.72
CA ALA A 62 13.56 13.09 7.84
C ALA A 62 13.15 13.74 6.52
N ARG A 63 13.79 13.33 5.42
CA ARG A 63 13.40 13.81 4.08
C ARG A 63 12.02 13.30 3.66
N GLN A 64 11.62 12.10 4.06
CA GLN A 64 10.27 11.59 3.78
C GLN A 64 9.21 12.45 4.45
N VAL A 65 9.40 12.77 5.74
CA VAL A 65 8.50 13.66 6.50
C VAL A 65 8.39 15.03 5.83
N MET A 66 9.51 15.63 5.47
CA MET A 66 9.57 16.90 4.75
C MET A 66 8.78 16.84 3.43
N LEU A 67 8.99 15.81 2.62
CA LEU A 67 8.32 15.68 1.31
C LEU A 67 6.81 15.43 1.46
N ILE A 68 6.37 14.70 2.49
CA ILE A 68 4.94 14.52 2.79
C ILE A 68 4.27 15.88 3.02
N GLN A 69 4.92 16.76 3.78
CA GLN A 69 4.41 18.10 4.06
C GLN A 69 4.46 19.01 2.83
N ASP A 70 5.64 19.14 2.21
CA ASP A 70 5.90 20.10 1.13
C ASP A 70 5.03 19.83 -0.11
N PHE A 71 4.88 18.55 -0.48
CA PHE A 71 4.05 18.17 -1.63
C PHE A 71 2.59 17.89 -1.25
N GLY A 72 2.26 17.93 0.03
CA GLY A 72 0.90 17.67 0.50
C GLY A 72 0.42 16.27 0.13
N ALA A 73 1.24 15.25 0.42
CA ALA A 73 0.89 13.87 0.16
C ALA A 73 -0.45 13.50 0.82
N THR A 74 -1.29 12.77 0.09
CA THR A 74 -2.62 12.34 0.54
C THR A 74 -2.70 10.84 0.79
N ALA A 75 -1.80 10.07 0.16
CA ALA A 75 -1.67 8.63 0.34
C ALA A 75 -0.22 8.25 0.67
N LEU A 76 -0.03 7.31 1.58
CA LEU A 76 1.27 6.76 1.98
C LEU A 76 1.34 5.28 1.59
N CYS A 77 2.42 4.87 0.91
CA CYS A 77 2.69 3.47 0.58
C CYS A 77 4.06 3.07 1.14
N CYS A 78 4.08 2.16 2.11
CA CYS A 78 5.31 1.63 2.71
C CYS A 78 5.00 0.34 3.50
N THR A 79 6.01 -0.26 4.14
CA THR A 79 5.76 -1.35 5.09
C THR A 79 5.11 -0.82 6.38
N PRO A 80 4.29 -1.63 7.08
CA PRO A 80 3.66 -1.18 8.33
C PRO A 80 4.67 -0.76 9.40
N SER A 81 5.76 -1.50 9.57
CA SER A 81 6.82 -1.14 10.51
C SER A 81 7.48 0.20 10.17
N TYR A 82 7.65 0.48 8.87
CA TYR A 82 8.21 1.76 8.43
C TYR A 82 7.25 2.92 8.66
N ALA A 83 5.93 2.71 8.58
CA ALA A 83 4.94 3.72 8.90
C ALA A 83 5.03 4.18 10.37
N LEU A 84 5.22 3.24 11.30
CA LEU A 84 5.44 3.55 12.72
C LEU A 84 6.76 4.29 12.94
N TYR A 85 7.83 3.85 12.29
CA TYR A 85 9.12 4.53 12.36
C TYR A 85 9.06 5.96 11.78
N LEU A 86 8.28 6.15 10.71
CA LEU A 86 8.05 7.48 10.11
C LEU A 86 7.29 8.40 11.08
N ALA A 87 6.30 7.85 11.80
CA ALA A 87 5.55 8.58 12.82
C ALA A 87 6.45 9.01 13.98
N GLU A 88 7.30 8.10 14.47
CA GLU A 88 8.29 8.40 15.53
C GLU A 88 9.26 9.51 15.12
N ALA A 89 9.84 9.38 13.92
CA ALA A 89 10.76 10.38 13.41
C ALA A 89 10.10 11.76 13.20
N ALA A 90 8.83 11.81 12.82
CA ALA A 90 8.09 13.07 12.70
C ALA A 90 7.85 13.69 14.08
N GLU A 91 7.50 12.90 15.08
CA GLU A 91 7.31 13.36 16.47
C GLU A 91 8.62 13.91 17.05
N ASP A 92 9.75 13.27 16.81
CA ASP A 92 11.09 13.73 17.23
C ASP A 92 11.46 15.09 16.61
N GLU A 93 10.98 15.38 15.42
CA GLU A 93 11.13 16.68 14.74
C GLU A 93 10.04 17.69 15.13
N GLY A 94 9.11 17.32 16.02
CA GLY A 94 8.00 18.17 16.43
C GLY A 94 6.89 18.31 15.38
N ILE A 95 6.82 17.39 14.44
CA ILE A 95 5.83 17.35 13.34
C ILE A 95 4.70 16.38 13.68
N ASP A 96 3.48 16.86 13.68
CA ASP A 96 2.28 16.04 13.81
C ASP A 96 1.75 15.65 12.43
N LEU A 97 1.95 14.39 12.03
CA LEU A 97 1.50 13.88 10.73
C LEU A 97 -0.03 13.92 10.57
N ARG A 98 -0.81 13.93 11.65
CA ARG A 98 -2.28 14.09 11.62
C ARG A 98 -2.72 15.47 11.13
N GLN A 99 -1.83 16.45 11.13
CA GLN A 99 -2.06 17.80 10.60
C GLN A 99 -1.66 17.94 9.12
N THR A 100 -1.16 16.88 8.50
CA THR A 100 -0.85 16.83 7.08
C THR A 100 -2.10 16.53 6.24
N LYS A 101 -1.93 16.37 4.92
CA LYS A 101 -3.03 15.96 4.03
C LYS A 101 -3.16 14.44 3.89
N LEU A 102 -2.36 13.66 4.60
CA LEU A 102 -2.46 12.21 4.58
C LEU A 102 -3.85 11.78 5.05
N ARG A 103 -4.47 10.84 4.33
CA ARG A 103 -5.80 10.32 4.66
C ARG A 103 -5.90 8.79 4.56
N VAL A 104 -5.00 8.15 3.79
CA VAL A 104 -4.99 6.71 3.56
C VAL A 104 -3.56 6.20 3.46
N GLY A 105 -3.32 4.99 3.94
CA GLY A 105 -2.07 4.27 3.78
C GLY A 105 -2.29 2.86 3.23
N PHE A 106 -1.37 2.40 2.39
CA PHE A 106 -1.35 1.06 1.81
C PHE A 106 -0.11 0.33 2.31
N PHE A 107 -0.34 -0.66 3.16
CA PHE A 107 0.70 -1.34 3.92
C PHE A 107 0.75 -2.82 3.56
N GLY A 108 1.93 -3.36 3.37
CA GLY A 108 2.15 -4.76 3.02
C GLY A 108 3.63 -5.11 3.01
N ALA A 109 3.98 -6.21 2.35
CA ALA A 109 5.31 -6.80 2.28
C ALA A 109 5.82 -7.42 3.59
N GLU A 110 5.09 -7.31 4.69
CA GLU A 110 5.34 -7.98 5.96
C GLU A 110 4.00 -8.24 6.68
N PRO A 111 3.91 -9.28 7.51
CA PRO A 111 2.72 -9.50 8.32
C PRO A 111 2.59 -8.44 9.40
N TRP A 112 1.38 -7.99 9.65
CA TRP A 112 1.07 -7.02 10.69
C TRP A 112 -0.26 -7.33 11.40
N THR A 113 -0.49 -6.71 12.55
CA THR A 113 -1.61 -7.02 13.42
C THR A 113 -2.61 -5.87 13.50
N ASP A 114 -3.84 -6.17 13.95
CA ASP A 114 -4.84 -5.13 14.22
C ASP A 114 -4.38 -4.11 15.29
N ALA A 115 -3.51 -4.53 16.22
CA ALA A 115 -2.93 -3.59 17.19
C ALA A 115 -2.02 -2.59 16.48
N MET A 116 -1.16 -3.06 15.57
CA MET A 116 -0.28 -2.22 14.78
C MET A 116 -1.07 -1.32 13.83
N ARG A 117 -2.17 -1.83 13.24
CA ARG A 117 -3.11 -1.03 12.43
C ARG A 117 -3.65 0.16 13.21
N ARG A 118 -4.18 -0.09 14.42
CA ARG A 118 -4.72 0.98 15.27
C ARG A 118 -3.67 2.02 15.63
N GLU A 119 -2.46 1.58 15.94
CA GLU A 119 -1.36 2.49 16.25
C GLU A 119 -0.98 3.37 15.05
N ILE A 120 -0.89 2.80 13.86
CA ILE A 120 -0.64 3.54 12.61
C ILE A 120 -1.75 4.57 12.37
N GLU A 121 -3.01 4.14 12.47
CA GLU A 121 -4.18 5.02 12.25
C GLU A 121 -4.22 6.17 13.25
N GLU A 122 -3.92 5.90 14.53
CA GLU A 122 -3.90 6.91 15.59
C GLU A 122 -2.76 7.93 15.40
N ARG A 123 -1.54 7.46 15.11
CA ARG A 123 -0.35 8.33 15.01
C ARG A 123 -0.30 9.13 13.72
N LEU A 124 -0.80 8.58 12.61
CA LEU A 124 -0.78 9.27 11.32
C LEU A 124 -2.11 9.95 10.95
N GLY A 125 -3.21 9.63 11.63
CA GLY A 125 -4.53 10.16 11.32
C GLY A 125 -5.11 9.69 9.99
N ILE A 126 -4.82 8.46 9.58
CA ILE A 126 -5.17 7.89 8.27
C ILE A 126 -6.01 6.63 8.40
N ILE A 127 -6.61 6.19 7.29
CA ILE A 127 -7.15 4.83 7.16
C ILE A 127 -6.00 3.93 6.71
N ALA A 128 -5.71 2.85 7.46
CA ALA A 128 -4.66 1.90 7.13
C ALA A 128 -5.26 0.65 6.46
N LEU A 129 -4.86 0.41 5.21
CA LEU A 129 -5.34 -0.69 4.37
C LEU A 129 -4.22 -1.70 4.13
N ASP A 130 -4.57 -2.98 4.21
CA ASP A 130 -3.65 -4.08 3.90
C ASP A 130 -3.62 -4.34 2.41
N ILE A 131 -2.42 -4.60 1.88
CA ILE A 131 -2.21 -5.02 0.49
C ILE A 131 -1.34 -6.27 0.44
N TYR A 132 -1.69 -7.19 -0.45
CA TYR A 132 -0.97 -8.43 -0.61
C TYR A 132 -0.46 -8.61 -2.04
N GLY A 133 0.71 -9.19 -2.13
CA GLY A 133 1.35 -9.61 -3.36
C GLY A 133 2.76 -10.11 -3.11
N LEU A 134 3.34 -10.75 -4.11
CA LEU A 134 4.71 -11.28 -4.08
C LEU A 134 5.31 -11.28 -5.48
N SER A 135 6.63 -11.14 -5.56
CA SER A 135 7.37 -11.04 -6.82
C SER A 135 7.16 -12.24 -7.74
N GLU A 136 6.95 -13.43 -7.17
CA GLU A 136 6.78 -14.69 -7.88
C GLU A 136 5.48 -14.76 -8.69
N ILE A 137 4.47 -13.95 -8.33
CA ILE A 137 3.20 -13.90 -9.07
C ILE A 137 3.18 -12.70 -10.02
N ILE A 138 3.40 -11.48 -9.54
CA ILE A 138 3.48 -10.24 -10.33
C ILE A 138 4.03 -9.07 -9.50
N GLY A 139 4.23 -9.25 -8.21
CA GLY A 139 4.55 -8.22 -7.23
C GLY A 139 3.29 -7.81 -6.44
N PRO A 140 3.23 -6.62 -5.85
CA PRO A 140 2.01 -6.12 -5.21
C PRO A 140 0.87 -5.99 -6.25
N GLY A 141 -0.38 -6.05 -5.76
CA GLY A 141 -1.56 -5.95 -6.62
C GLY A 141 -2.30 -7.27 -6.84
N VAL A 142 -2.06 -8.29 -6.00
CA VAL A 142 -2.84 -9.55 -6.01
C VAL A 142 -4.17 -9.35 -5.30
N SER A 143 -4.14 -8.74 -4.13
CA SER A 143 -5.35 -8.39 -3.38
C SER A 143 -5.13 -7.15 -2.50
N ALA A 144 -6.24 -6.51 -2.14
CA ALA A 144 -6.23 -5.31 -1.30
C ALA A 144 -7.50 -5.18 -0.46
N GLU A 145 -7.37 -4.63 0.72
CA GLU A 145 -8.52 -4.16 1.49
C GLU A 145 -9.12 -2.90 0.86
N CYS A 146 -10.40 -2.71 1.06
CA CYS A 146 -11.06 -1.42 0.87
C CYS A 146 -11.33 -0.73 2.21
N THR A 147 -11.90 0.46 2.17
CA THR A 147 -12.22 1.26 3.36
C THR A 147 -13.17 0.59 4.35
N ALA A 148 -13.90 -0.47 3.94
CA ALA A 148 -14.72 -1.28 4.84
C ALA A 148 -13.90 -2.17 5.79
N LYS A 149 -12.66 -2.47 5.46
CA LYS A 149 -11.71 -3.30 6.25
C LYS A 149 -12.30 -4.64 6.70
N CYS A 150 -13.03 -5.30 5.80
CA CYS A 150 -13.75 -6.55 6.06
C CYS A 150 -13.22 -7.71 5.19
N GLY A 151 -11.90 -7.82 5.10
CA GLY A 151 -11.18 -8.76 4.25
C GLY A 151 -10.66 -8.12 2.95
N MET A 152 -9.92 -8.90 2.18
CA MET A 152 -9.26 -8.45 0.97
C MET A 152 -10.06 -8.80 -0.29
N HIS A 153 -10.13 -7.88 -1.22
CA HIS A 153 -10.61 -8.13 -2.58
C HIS A 153 -9.50 -8.77 -3.41
N ILE A 154 -9.73 -9.97 -3.93
CA ILE A 154 -8.83 -10.64 -4.86
C ILE A 154 -9.25 -10.26 -6.29
N PHE A 155 -8.29 -9.92 -7.14
CA PHE A 155 -8.56 -9.60 -8.55
C PHE A 155 -8.67 -10.88 -9.38
N GLU A 156 -9.82 -11.57 -9.27
CA GLU A 156 -10.08 -12.91 -9.82
C GLU A 156 -10.04 -12.98 -11.35
N ASP A 157 -10.09 -11.86 -12.04
CA ASP A 157 -9.89 -11.78 -13.49
C ASP A 157 -8.40 -11.94 -13.88
N HIS A 158 -7.49 -11.90 -12.91
CA HIS A 158 -6.04 -12.08 -13.09
C HIS A 158 -5.47 -13.21 -12.24
N PHE A 159 -6.10 -13.54 -11.10
CA PHE A 159 -5.60 -14.51 -10.13
C PHE A 159 -6.70 -15.53 -9.80
N LEU A 160 -6.36 -16.80 -9.83
CA LEU A 160 -7.24 -17.89 -9.40
C LEU A 160 -7.03 -18.17 -7.91
N PRO A 161 -7.95 -17.78 -7.02
CA PRO A 161 -7.87 -18.15 -5.61
C PRO A 161 -8.34 -19.58 -5.39
N GLU A 162 -7.60 -20.36 -4.61
CA GLU A 162 -8.00 -21.69 -4.15
C GLU A 162 -7.99 -21.68 -2.62
N ILE A 163 -9.16 -21.86 -2.02
CA ILE A 163 -9.30 -22.03 -0.58
C ILE A 163 -9.09 -23.51 -0.28
N ILE A 164 -8.08 -23.83 0.49
CA ILE A 164 -7.69 -25.21 0.80
C ILE A 164 -7.90 -25.54 2.27
N ASP A 165 -8.22 -26.79 2.55
CA ASP A 165 -8.15 -27.34 3.91
C ASP A 165 -6.68 -27.47 4.33
N PRO A 166 -6.23 -26.78 5.39
CA PRO A 166 -4.84 -26.81 5.82
C PRO A 166 -4.35 -28.18 6.30
N ALA A 167 -5.25 -29.10 6.66
CA ALA A 167 -4.89 -30.44 7.11
C ALA A 167 -4.70 -31.43 5.96
N THR A 168 -5.46 -31.28 4.88
CA THR A 168 -5.45 -32.19 3.74
C THR A 168 -4.79 -31.62 2.48
N GLY A 169 -4.74 -30.29 2.35
CA GLY A 169 -4.28 -29.59 1.16
C GLY A 169 -5.29 -29.62 0.01
N GLU A 170 -6.49 -30.15 0.21
CA GLU A 170 -7.51 -30.26 -0.83
C GLU A 170 -8.34 -28.98 -0.89
N PRO A 171 -8.76 -28.56 -2.12
CA PRO A 171 -9.64 -27.41 -2.28
C PRO A 171 -10.98 -27.60 -1.57
N LEU A 172 -11.42 -26.56 -0.86
CA LEU A 172 -12.73 -26.55 -0.21
C LEU A 172 -13.82 -26.13 -1.22
N PRO A 173 -15.06 -26.69 -1.08
CA PRO A 173 -16.18 -26.24 -1.89
C PRO A 173 -16.57 -24.80 -1.53
N PHE A 174 -17.23 -24.10 -2.49
CA PHE A 174 -17.71 -22.74 -2.30
C PHE A 174 -18.54 -22.58 -1.01
N GLY A 175 -18.20 -21.55 -0.23
CA GLY A 175 -18.91 -21.20 1.00
C GLY A 175 -18.46 -21.98 2.25
N LYS A 176 -17.33 -22.68 2.18
CA LYS A 176 -16.73 -23.39 3.32
C LYS A 176 -15.44 -22.72 3.78
#